data_aa6fe55b63c0eb04288fd6ed23ab15b6
#
_entry.id   aa6fe55b63c0eb04288fd6ed23ab15b6
#
_cell.length_a   1.000
_cell.length_b   1.000
_cell.length_c   1.000
_cell.angle_alpha   90.00
_cell.angle_beta   90.00
_cell.angle_gamma   90.00
#
_symmetry.space_group_name_H-M   'P 1'
#
loop_
_entity.id
_entity.type
_entity.pdbx_description
1 polymer ?
#
loop_
_entity_poly.entity_id
_entity_poly.type
_entity_poly.pdbx_seq_one_letter_code
_entity_poly.pdbx_strand_id
1 'polypeptide(L)'
;MHVVDTTVFFSPTSGGVKRYLMAKHAWYAAHTPWRHTLLVPGEREQFAPGGLSTLRGIKVPGTFNYRLPIDPPRWSAMLAALEPDLIEVGDAFHPAWCAAQVAQRRGIPLVAFFHSNLPQLVTQRMGTAIGAGFARYVRWLYARFDAVLAPSRYMRDYLRSLGVTRVICQPLGVDVETFNPAQRTLDVRRELGLGEDTRLLVFAGRFSGEKNLSVLFEAFARLGKPYHLLLIGGGEAKSFAPNVTAIPYRRDSGELACWIASCDALVHAGTRETFGLVIVEALACGRPVIAARAGAVPELVDGEVGLLVEPDDARSFADSIAALYDRDMAALGRAARERALRLSWTQAFQAQLATYASLGVRVRVPAPQTASA
;
A
#
# COMPACT_ATOMS: atom_id res chain seq x y z
N MET A 1 22.68 14.81 -0.35
CA MET A 1 21.93 14.12 -1.40
C MET A 1 20.49 14.59 -1.40
N HIS A 2 19.89 14.77 -2.57
CA HIS A 2 18.51 15.16 -2.75
C HIS A 2 17.76 14.08 -3.56
N VAL A 3 16.83 13.38 -2.93
CA VAL A 3 15.92 12.43 -3.58
C VAL A 3 14.62 13.15 -3.90
N VAL A 4 14.16 13.02 -5.13
CA VAL A 4 12.86 13.58 -5.55
C VAL A 4 11.97 12.46 -6.00
N ASP A 5 10.84 12.29 -5.30
CA ASP A 5 9.77 11.38 -5.68
C ASP A 5 8.70 12.13 -6.47
N THR A 6 8.24 11.55 -7.57
CA THR A 6 7.18 12.15 -8.40
C THR A 6 6.13 11.13 -8.82
N THR A 7 4.86 11.49 -8.72
CA THR A 7 3.73 10.63 -9.09
C THR A 7 2.44 11.43 -9.25
N VAL A 8 1.52 10.92 -10.08
CA VAL A 8 0.13 11.41 -10.14
C VAL A 8 -0.78 10.74 -9.09
N PHE A 9 -0.33 9.66 -8.44
CA PHE A 9 -1.13 8.91 -7.46
C PHE A 9 -1.06 9.48 -6.03
N PHE A 10 -0.93 10.79 -5.93
CA PHE A 10 -0.96 11.50 -4.66
C PHE A 10 -2.20 12.38 -4.59
N SER A 11 -3.05 12.17 -3.58
CA SER A 11 -4.17 13.06 -3.27
C SER A 11 -4.45 13.04 -1.76
N PRO A 12 -5.17 14.06 -1.22
CA PRO A 12 -5.53 14.09 0.20
C PRO A 12 -6.26 12.83 0.69
N THR A 13 -7.01 12.18 -0.21
CA THR A 13 -7.83 10.99 0.07
C THR A 13 -7.26 9.70 -0.52
N SER A 14 -6.05 9.73 -1.10
CA SER A 14 -5.42 8.51 -1.64
C SER A 14 -4.86 7.62 -0.53
N GLY A 15 -4.83 6.30 -0.82
CA GLY A 15 -4.45 5.26 0.15
C GLY A 15 -2.95 4.98 0.21
N GLY A 16 -2.57 3.75 -0.19
CA GLY A 16 -1.23 3.18 0.02
C GLY A 16 -0.07 4.00 -0.54
N VAL A 17 -0.18 4.56 -1.75
CA VAL A 17 0.90 5.34 -2.37
C VAL A 17 1.23 6.60 -1.55
N LYS A 18 0.19 7.35 -1.14
CA LYS A 18 0.40 8.52 -0.28
C LYS A 18 1.04 8.12 1.04
N ARG A 19 0.56 7.04 1.66
CA ARG A 19 1.09 6.55 2.94
C ARG A 19 2.57 6.19 2.82
N TYR A 20 2.97 5.48 1.77
CA TYR A 20 4.37 5.19 1.48
C TYR A 20 5.20 6.46 1.32
N LEU A 21 4.77 7.42 0.49
CA LEU A 21 5.52 8.65 0.23
C LEU A 21 5.68 9.51 1.49
N MET A 22 4.64 9.63 2.30
CA MET A 22 4.69 10.38 3.55
C MET A 22 5.56 9.69 4.60
N ALA A 23 5.48 8.36 4.71
CA ALA A 23 6.35 7.57 5.58
C ALA A 23 7.83 7.69 5.17
N LYS A 24 8.12 7.61 3.87
CA LYS A 24 9.46 7.80 3.32
C LYS A 24 9.98 9.20 3.64
N HIS A 25 9.15 10.23 3.42
CA HIS A 25 9.52 11.60 3.71
C HIS A 25 9.89 11.81 5.20
N ALA A 26 9.02 11.36 6.09
CA ALA A 26 9.24 11.46 7.53
C ALA A 26 10.47 10.66 7.99
N TRP A 27 10.63 9.44 7.46
CA TRP A 27 11.77 8.60 7.82
C TRP A 27 13.10 9.20 7.35
N TYR A 28 13.16 9.77 6.13
CA TYR A 28 14.38 10.41 5.63
C TYR A 28 14.75 11.62 6.47
N ALA A 29 13.78 12.43 6.85
CA ALA A 29 14.00 13.60 7.71
C ALA A 29 14.53 13.21 9.10
N ALA A 30 14.09 12.07 9.64
CA ALA A 30 14.50 11.62 10.97
C ALA A 30 15.83 10.84 10.99
N HIS A 31 16.18 10.12 9.91
CA HIS A 31 17.25 9.12 9.95
C HIS A 31 18.39 9.40 8.97
N THR A 32 18.29 10.43 8.12
CA THR A 32 19.33 10.73 7.12
C THR A 32 19.60 12.23 7.02
N PRO A 33 20.78 12.64 6.59
CA PRO A 33 21.05 14.05 6.26
C PRO A 33 20.53 14.42 4.86
N TRP A 34 19.70 13.62 4.24
CA TRP A 34 19.25 13.79 2.87
C TRP A 34 18.02 14.68 2.79
N ARG A 35 17.97 15.46 1.75
CA ARG A 35 16.77 16.20 1.39
C ARG A 35 15.86 15.29 0.58
N HIS A 36 14.60 15.25 0.93
CA HIS A 36 13.58 14.51 0.21
C HIS A 36 12.43 15.43 -0.19
N THR A 37 12.14 15.49 -1.48
CA THR A 37 11.05 16.31 -2.04
C THR A 37 10.03 15.41 -2.72
N LEU A 38 8.75 15.68 -2.48
CA LEU A 38 7.64 15.11 -3.22
C LEU A 38 7.20 16.14 -4.27
N LEU A 39 7.25 15.81 -5.57
CA LEU A 39 6.69 16.61 -6.64
C LEU A 39 5.44 15.93 -7.18
N VAL A 40 4.26 16.52 -6.90
CA VAL A 40 2.96 15.93 -7.21
C VAL A 40 1.99 16.95 -7.81
N PRO A 41 0.91 16.52 -8.48
CA PRO A 41 -0.12 17.43 -8.94
C PRO A 41 -0.87 18.05 -7.75
N GLY A 42 -1.12 19.35 -7.80
CA GLY A 42 -1.84 20.11 -6.78
C GLY A 42 -2.92 21.03 -7.38
N GLU A 43 -3.52 21.85 -6.52
CA GLU A 43 -4.48 22.88 -6.94
C GLU A 43 -3.78 24.12 -7.47
N ARG A 44 -2.62 24.40 -6.94
CA ARG A 44 -1.77 25.55 -7.29
C ARG A 44 -0.31 25.08 -7.40
N GLU A 45 0.50 25.92 -8.02
CA GLU A 45 1.94 25.73 -8.03
C GLU A 45 2.52 26.13 -6.67
N GLN A 46 3.41 25.29 -6.15
CA GLN A 46 4.19 25.54 -4.95
C GLN A 46 5.57 24.87 -5.12
N PHE A 47 6.62 25.67 -4.93
CA PHE A 47 8.00 25.17 -4.95
C PHE A 47 8.52 25.12 -3.53
N ALA A 48 8.77 23.92 -3.02
CA ALA A 48 9.20 23.65 -1.64
C ALA A 48 10.25 22.51 -1.62
N PRO A 49 11.51 22.82 -1.95
CA PRO A 49 12.60 21.84 -1.89
C PRO A 49 12.78 21.29 -0.47
N GLY A 50 12.81 19.94 -0.34
CA GLY A 50 12.82 19.27 0.95
C GLY A 50 11.45 19.10 1.59
N GLY A 51 10.38 19.30 0.83
CA GLY A 51 9.00 19.16 1.27
C GLY A 51 8.06 18.77 0.13
N LEU A 52 6.82 19.24 0.19
CA LEU A 52 5.80 18.96 -0.80
C LEU A 52 5.75 20.08 -1.85
N SER A 53 6.34 19.84 -3.01
CA SER A 53 6.23 20.69 -4.19
C SER A 53 5.03 20.28 -5.04
N THR A 54 4.25 21.24 -5.53
CA THR A 54 3.06 20.93 -6.34
C THR A 54 3.04 21.75 -7.62
N LEU A 55 2.53 21.14 -8.70
CA LEU A 55 2.15 21.82 -9.93
C LEU A 55 0.65 21.69 -10.15
N ARG A 56 0.05 22.73 -10.70
CA ARG A 56 -1.39 22.74 -11.02
C ARG A 56 -1.73 21.57 -11.94
N GLY A 57 -2.70 20.77 -11.51
CA GLY A 57 -3.27 19.67 -12.29
C GLY A 57 -4.79 19.77 -12.41
N ILE A 58 -5.35 19.21 -13.47
CA ILE A 58 -6.80 19.10 -13.66
C ILE A 58 -7.31 17.92 -12.84
N LYS A 59 -8.37 18.15 -12.07
CA LYS A 59 -9.06 17.09 -11.30
C LYS A 59 -9.68 16.07 -12.27
N VAL A 60 -9.43 14.78 -12.02
CA VAL A 60 -10.01 13.69 -12.81
C VAL A 60 -11.36 13.28 -12.20
N PRO A 61 -12.48 13.48 -12.93
CA PRO A 61 -13.79 13.07 -12.44
C PRO A 61 -13.85 11.57 -12.13
N GLY A 62 -14.64 11.18 -11.12
CA GLY A 62 -14.81 9.78 -10.75
C GLY A 62 -13.60 9.12 -10.10
N THR A 63 -12.56 9.87 -9.77
CA THR A 63 -11.38 9.37 -9.04
C THR A 63 -11.32 9.96 -7.63
N PHE A 64 -10.43 9.43 -6.79
CA PHE A 64 -10.20 9.89 -5.40
C PHE A 64 -9.48 11.25 -5.34
N ASN A 65 -10.03 12.27 -6.00
CA ASN A 65 -9.43 13.60 -6.14
C ASN A 65 -8.02 13.59 -6.77
N TYR A 66 -7.71 12.60 -7.58
CA TYR A 66 -6.46 12.62 -8.36
C TYR A 66 -6.50 13.75 -9.37
N ARG A 67 -5.33 14.32 -9.63
CA ARG A 67 -5.13 15.37 -10.61
C ARG A 67 -4.10 14.92 -11.65
N LEU A 68 -4.30 15.30 -12.91
CA LEU A 68 -3.33 15.08 -13.97
C LEU A 68 -2.58 16.39 -14.25
N PRO A 69 -1.25 16.35 -14.32
CA PRO A 69 -0.47 17.52 -14.76
C PRO A 69 -0.78 17.81 -16.23
N ILE A 70 -0.92 19.08 -16.56
CA ILE A 70 -1.31 19.56 -17.89
C ILE A 70 -0.16 20.24 -18.63
N ASP A 71 0.95 20.47 -17.96
CA ASP A 71 2.12 21.19 -18.47
C ASP A 71 3.39 20.36 -18.26
N PRO A 72 3.69 19.39 -19.15
CA PRO A 72 4.91 18.60 -19.06
C PRO A 72 6.21 19.42 -19.11
N PRO A 73 6.35 20.47 -19.95
CA PRO A 73 7.52 21.36 -19.92
C PRO A 73 7.74 22.00 -18.54
N ARG A 74 6.68 22.50 -17.91
CA ARG A 74 6.74 23.11 -16.57
C ARG A 74 7.10 22.08 -15.52
N TRP A 75 6.56 20.83 -15.65
CA TRP A 75 6.94 19.72 -14.77
C TRP A 75 8.44 19.41 -14.85
N SER A 76 9.00 19.28 -16.08
CA SER A 76 10.41 19.06 -16.30
C SER A 76 11.28 20.21 -15.76
N ALA A 77 10.84 21.46 -15.95
CA ALA A 77 11.54 22.63 -15.44
C ALA A 77 11.59 22.66 -13.92
N MET A 78 10.46 22.39 -13.24
CA MET A 78 10.39 22.32 -11.79
C MET A 78 11.23 21.17 -11.25
N LEU A 79 11.14 19.99 -11.86
CA LEU A 79 11.95 18.83 -11.48
C LEU A 79 13.43 19.11 -11.61
N ALA A 80 13.87 19.77 -12.68
CA ALA A 80 15.25 20.20 -12.87
C ALA A 80 15.69 21.26 -11.84
N ALA A 81 14.83 22.23 -11.52
CA ALA A 81 15.10 23.27 -10.53
C ALA A 81 15.23 22.74 -9.09
N LEU A 82 14.69 21.55 -8.80
CA LEU A 82 14.89 20.86 -7.53
C LEU A 82 16.31 20.30 -7.38
N GLU A 83 17.10 20.24 -8.45
CA GLU A 83 18.47 19.71 -8.46
C GLU A 83 18.58 18.33 -7.80
N PRO A 84 17.82 17.32 -8.29
CA PRO A 84 17.88 15.99 -7.73
C PRO A 84 19.20 15.29 -7.98
N ASP A 85 19.64 14.48 -7.02
CA ASP A 85 20.72 13.49 -7.19
C ASP A 85 20.16 12.11 -7.59
N LEU A 86 18.86 11.88 -7.35
CA LEU A 86 18.11 10.70 -7.76
C LEU A 86 16.62 11.07 -7.91
N ILE A 87 15.97 10.52 -8.93
CA ILE A 87 14.53 10.66 -9.13
C ILE A 87 13.88 9.30 -8.99
N GLU A 88 12.84 9.19 -8.12
CA GLU A 88 11.95 8.04 -8.07
C GLU A 88 10.57 8.41 -8.62
N VAL A 89 10.03 7.54 -9.48
CA VAL A 89 8.74 7.74 -10.17
C VAL A 89 7.74 6.67 -9.74
N GLY A 90 6.59 7.07 -9.24
CA GLY A 90 5.56 6.17 -8.71
C GLY A 90 4.49 5.72 -9.72
N ASP A 91 4.61 6.08 -10.99
CA ASP A 91 3.64 5.73 -12.04
C ASP A 91 4.23 5.77 -13.46
N ALA A 92 3.44 5.35 -14.46
CA ALA A 92 3.85 5.31 -15.86
C ALA A 92 3.19 6.42 -16.73
N PHE A 93 2.91 7.58 -16.13
CA PHE A 93 2.30 8.72 -16.83
C PHE A 93 3.31 9.84 -17.16
N HIS A 94 2.81 11.06 -17.38
CA HIS A 94 3.63 12.22 -17.73
C HIS A 94 4.84 12.47 -16.80
N PRO A 95 4.71 12.34 -15.46
CA PRO A 95 5.86 12.50 -14.58
C PRO A 95 7.04 11.58 -14.92
N ALA A 96 6.75 10.34 -15.36
CA ALA A 96 7.80 9.39 -15.76
C ALA A 96 8.59 9.85 -16.99
N TRP A 97 7.92 10.46 -17.97
CA TRP A 97 8.58 11.03 -19.15
C TRP A 97 9.45 12.23 -18.81
N CYS A 98 8.89 13.14 -18.00
CA CYS A 98 9.60 14.32 -17.54
C CYS A 98 10.84 13.92 -16.72
N ALA A 99 10.69 12.95 -15.82
CA ALA A 99 11.77 12.43 -15.01
C ALA A 99 12.87 11.78 -15.86
N ALA A 100 12.49 10.94 -16.85
CA ALA A 100 13.47 10.32 -17.74
C ALA A 100 14.29 11.36 -18.54
N GLN A 101 13.64 12.43 -19.01
CA GLN A 101 14.31 13.51 -19.72
C GLN A 101 15.28 14.29 -18.81
N VAL A 102 14.85 14.60 -17.58
CA VAL A 102 15.68 15.34 -16.63
C VAL A 102 16.85 14.48 -16.16
N ALA A 103 16.61 13.22 -15.81
CA ALA A 103 17.63 12.29 -15.36
C ALA A 103 18.71 12.06 -16.44
N GLN A 104 18.29 11.87 -17.69
CA GLN A 104 19.22 11.71 -18.82
C GLN A 104 20.09 12.96 -19.03
N ARG A 105 19.50 14.16 -18.97
CA ARG A 105 20.24 15.43 -19.15
C ARG A 105 21.24 15.69 -18.03
N ARG A 106 20.92 15.27 -16.82
CA ARG A 106 21.76 15.49 -15.62
C ARG A 106 22.71 14.34 -15.34
N GLY A 107 22.56 13.20 -16.00
CA GLY A 107 23.37 12.00 -15.75
C GLY A 107 23.16 11.42 -14.35
N ILE A 108 21.92 11.44 -13.83
CA ILE A 108 21.56 10.96 -12.49
C ILE A 108 20.68 9.70 -12.56
N PRO A 109 20.70 8.84 -11.52
CA PRO A 109 19.89 7.64 -11.47
C PRO A 109 18.38 7.95 -11.51
N LEU A 110 17.66 7.11 -12.26
CA LEU A 110 16.22 7.13 -12.43
C LEU A 110 15.62 5.80 -11.99
N VAL A 111 14.77 5.81 -10.97
CA VAL A 111 14.14 4.63 -10.39
C VAL A 111 12.63 4.72 -10.56
N ALA A 112 11.97 3.59 -10.89
CA ALA A 112 10.52 3.49 -10.83
C ALA A 112 10.10 2.67 -9.60
N PHE A 113 9.01 3.05 -8.95
CA PHE A 113 8.33 2.20 -7.99
C PHE A 113 6.95 1.79 -8.53
N PHE A 114 6.75 0.50 -8.77
CA PHE A 114 5.55 -0.05 -9.37
C PHE A 114 4.44 -0.27 -8.33
N HIS A 115 3.82 0.79 -7.86
CA HIS A 115 2.80 0.73 -6.82
C HIS A 115 1.48 0.08 -7.25
N SER A 116 1.13 0.17 -8.53
CA SER A 116 -0.18 -0.25 -9.05
C SER A 116 -0.04 -1.05 -10.33
N ASN A 117 -0.76 -2.17 -10.43
CA ASN A 117 -0.78 -3.00 -11.65
C ASN A 117 -1.69 -2.36 -12.71
N LEU A 118 -1.24 -1.24 -13.27
CA LEU A 118 -1.98 -0.52 -14.31
C LEU A 118 -2.23 -1.36 -15.57
N PRO A 119 -1.27 -2.16 -16.10
CA PRO A 119 -1.55 -3.00 -17.27
C PRO A 119 -2.72 -3.95 -17.05
N GLN A 120 -2.79 -4.61 -15.90
CA GLN A 120 -3.91 -5.49 -15.55
C GLN A 120 -5.22 -4.71 -15.42
N LEU A 121 -5.18 -3.52 -14.79
CA LEU A 121 -6.35 -2.67 -14.65
C LEU A 121 -6.89 -2.21 -16.01
N VAL A 122 -6.01 -1.82 -16.93
CA VAL A 122 -6.37 -1.43 -18.31
C VAL A 122 -6.96 -2.62 -19.05
N THR A 123 -6.34 -3.80 -18.96
CA THR A 123 -6.86 -5.03 -19.58
C THR A 123 -8.31 -5.31 -19.17
N GLN A 124 -8.62 -5.16 -17.90
CA GLN A 124 -9.96 -5.45 -17.36
C GLN A 124 -11.01 -4.43 -17.75
N ARG A 125 -10.63 -3.16 -17.86
CA ARG A 125 -11.57 -2.08 -18.19
C ARG A 125 -11.74 -1.84 -19.67
N MET A 126 -10.70 -2.11 -20.46
CA MET A 126 -10.63 -1.73 -21.86
C MET A 126 -10.37 -2.91 -22.80
N GLY A 127 -10.26 -4.13 -22.24
CA GLY A 127 -10.04 -5.36 -23.01
C GLY A 127 -8.56 -5.72 -23.21
N THR A 128 -8.35 -6.96 -23.66
CA THR A 128 -7.02 -7.58 -23.75
C THR A 128 -6.09 -6.89 -24.75
N ALA A 129 -6.60 -6.44 -25.89
CA ALA A 129 -5.79 -5.78 -26.92
C ALA A 129 -5.20 -4.44 -26.44
N ILE A 130 -6.02 -3.60 -25.79
CA ILE A 130 -5.57 -2.31 -25.24
C ILE A 130 -4.64 -2.56 -24.06
N GLY A 131 -4.95 -3.54 -23.20
CA GLY A 131 -4.09 -3.95 -22.09
C GLY A 131 -2.71 -4.42 -22.56
N ALA A 132 -2.64 -5.22 -23.63
CA ALA A 132 -1.38 -5.66 -24.22
C ALA A 132 -0.57 -4.49 -24.82
N GLY A 133 -1.25 -3.52 -25.45
CA GLY A 133 -0.63 -2.28 -25.92
C GLY A 133 -0.02 -1.47 -24.75
N PHE A 134 -0.77 -1.34 -23.65
CA PHE A 134 -0.31 -0.64 -22.47
C PHE A 134 0.84 -1.38 -21.75
N ALA A 135 0.81 -2.71 -21.70
CA ALA A 135 1.91 -3.51 -21.16
C ALA A 135 3.20 -3.32 -21.97
N ARG A 136 3.09 -3.28 -23.32
CA ARG A 136 4.22 -2.96 -24.21
C ARG A 136 4.78 -1.56 -23.97
N TYR A 137 3.88 -0.59 -23.76
CA TYR A 137 4.25 0.77 -23.39
C TYR A 137 5.01 0.81 -22.06
N VAL A 138 4.51 0.14 -21.01
CA VAL A 138 5.17 0.06 -19.70
C VAL A 138 6.57 -0.56 -19.83
N ARG A 139 6.70 -1.68 -20.57
CA ARG A 139 8.01 -2.28 -20.84
C ARG A 139 8.96 -1.29 -21.52
N TRP A 140 8.49 -0.62 -22.56
CA TRP A 140 9.30 0.36 -23.32
C TRP A 140 9.68 1.55 -22.46
N LEU A 141 8.79 2.06 -21.63
CA LEU A 141 9.07 3.15 -20.71
C LEU A 141 10.11 2.74 -19.66
N TYR A 142 9.91 1.62 -18.99
CA TYR A 142 10.77 1.17 -17.91
C TYR A 142 12.16 0.66 -18.38
N ALA A 143 12.34 0.40 -19.66
CA ALA A 143 13.66 0.16 -20.24
C ALA A 143 14.62 1.37 -20.12
N ARG A 144 14.10 2.56 -19.82
CA ARG A 144 14.85 3.80 -19.60
C ARG A 144 15.26 4.02 -18.15
N PHE A 145 14.78 3.20 -17.25
CA PHE A 145 15.03 3.31 -15.82
C PHE A 145 16.22 2.43 -15.41
N ASP A 146 17.02 2.90 -14.46
CA ASP A 146 18.15 2.16 -13.92
C ASP A 146 17.69 0.99 -13.05
N ALA A 147 16.55 1.15 -12.36
CA ALA A 147 15.88 0.09 -11.64
C ALA A 147 14.35 0.32 -11.60
N VAL A 148 13.59 -0.80 -11.51
CA VAL A 148 12.17 -0.81 -11.26
C VAL A 148 11.91 -1.58 -9.96
N LEU A 149 11.44 -0.89 -8.94
CA LEU A 149 11.12 -1.47 -7.64
C LEU A 149 9.71 -2.06 -7.69
N ALA A 150 9.59 -3.32 -7.31
CA ALA A 150 8.32 -4.04 -7.21
C ALA A 150 8.00 -4.34 -5.75
N PRO A 151 6.79 -4.05 -5.25
CA PRO A 151 6.45 -4.17 -3.83
C PRO A 151 6.38 -5.62 -3.32
N SER A 152 6.43 -6.61 -4.20
CA SER A 152 6.35 -8.04 -3.88
C SER A 152 7.05 -8.88 -4.94
N ARG A 153 7.34 -10.15 -4.60
CA ARG A 153 7.84 -11.13 -5.58
C ARG A 153 6.81 -11.36 -6.70
N TYR A 154 5.52 -11.42 -6.35
CA TYR A 154 4.43 -11.52 -7.32
C TYR A 154 4.50 -10.38 -8.36
N MET A 155 4.65 -9.15 -7.93
CA MET A 155 4.75 -8.00 -8.84
C MET A 155 6.08 -7.96 -9.61
N ARG A 156 7.18 -8.38 -8.98
CA ARG A 156 8.48 -8.54 -9.67
C ARG A 156 8.36 -9.52 -10.83
N ASP A 157 7.79 -10.68 -10.56
CA ASP A 157 7.68 -11.76 -11.55
C ASP A 157 6.68 -11.40 -12.66
N TYR A 158 5.61 -10.68 -12.31
CA TYR A 158 4.71 -10.08 -13.30
C TYR A 158 5.44 -9.08 -14.21
N LEU A 159 6.22 -8.14 -13.68
CA LEU A 159 6.98 -7.19 -14.51
C LEU A 159 8.00 -7.90 -15.40
N ARG A 160 8.67 -8.93 -14.88
CA ARG A 160 9.59 -9.76 -15.67
C ARG A 160 8.88 -10.50 -16.79
N SER A 161 7.67 -11.00 -16.59
CA SER A 161 6.85 -11.62 -17.62
C SER A 161 6.46 -10.65 -18.73
N LEU A 162 6.37 -9.35 -18.44
CA LEU A 162 6.19 -8.29 -19.44
C LEU A 162 7.50 -7.96 -20.20
N GLY A 163 8.64 -8.52 -19.79
CA GLY A 163 9.96 -8.26 -20.36
C GLY A 163 10.68 -7.04 -19.79
N VAL A 164 10.31 -6.57 -18.59
CA VAL A 164 11.08 -5.58 -17.84
C VAL A 164 12.28 -6.27 -17.18
N THR A 165 13.51 -5.80 -17.42
CA THR A 165 14.74 -6.53 -17.05
C THR A 165 15.33 -6.14 -15.72
N ARG A 166 15.27 -4.87 -15.33
CA ARG A 166 15.92 -4.33 -14.13
C ARG A 166 14.95 -4.26 -12.94
N VAL A 167 14.28 -5.38 -12.64
CA VAL A 167 13.25 -5.42 -11.57
C VAL A 167 13.84 -5.94 -10.28
N ILE A 168 13.74 -5.14 -9.22
CA ILE A 168 14.17 -5.45 -7.85
C ILE A 168 12.92 -5.58 -6.97
N CYS A 169 12.84 -6.63 -6.17
CA CYS A 169 11.80 -6.76 -5.16
C CYS A 169 12.13 -5.83 -3.98
N GLN A 170 11.28 -4.86 -3.75
CA GLN A 170 11.38 -3.87 -2.68
C GLN A 170 10.05 -3.83 -1.92
N PRO A 171 9.88 -4.65 -0.87
CA PRO A 171 8.66 -4.65 -0.08
C PRO A 171 8.40 -3.27 0.53
N LEU A 172 7.11 -2.97 0.71
CA LEU A 172 6.68 -1.83 1.52
C LEU A 172 6.82 -2.18 3.00
N GLY A 173 6.65 -1.18 3.86
CA GLY A 173 6.68 -1.34 5.29
C GLY A 173 5.34 -1.02 5.96
N VAL A 174 5.35 -1.09 7.28
CA VAL A 174 4.27 -0.64 8.16
C VAL A 174 4.85 0.18 9.30
N ASP A 175 4.08 1.15 9.80
CA ASP A 175 4.39 1.89 11.02
C ASP A 175 4.07 1.00 12.24
N VAL A 176 5.08 0.32 12.75
CA VAL A 176 4.94 -0.62 13.87
C VAL A 176 4.73 0.07 15.22
N GLU A 177 4.98 1.36 15.31
CA GLU A 177 4.71 2.16 16.52
C GLU A 177 3.24 2.56 16.58
N THR A 178 2.70 3.04 15.46
CA THR A 178 1.28 3.39 15.35
C THR A 178 0.41 2.13 15.35
N PHE A 179 0.75 1.12 14.53
CA PHE A 179 0.03 -0.15 14.48
C PHE A 179 0.70 -1.15 15.43
N ASN A 180 0.12 -1.34 16.60
CA ASN A 180 0.64 -2.27 17.60
C ASN A 180 -0.49 -2.84 18.48
N PRO A 181 -0.26 -3.95 19.20
CA PRO A 181 -1.29 -4.58 20.04
C PRO A 181 -1.80 -3.69 21.19
N ALA A 182 -0.97 -2.74 21.69
CA ALA A 182 -1.36 -1.83 22.76
C ALA A 182 -2.45 -0.83 22.35
N GLN A 183 -2.69 -0.67 21.05
CA GLN A 183 -3.80 0.13 20.51
C GLN A 183 -5.19 -0.51 20.76
N ARG A 184 -5.27 -1.68 21.37
CA ARG A 184 -6.53 -2.29 21.82
C ARG A 184 -7.13 -1.55 23.00
N THR A 185 -7.52 -0.30 22.77
CA THR A 185 -8.06 0.61 23.81
C THR A 185 -9.56 0.88 23.64
N LEU A 186 -10.12 0.51 22.46
CA LEU A 186 -11.52 0.77 22.11
C LEU A 186 -12.36 -0.48 22.35
N ASP A 187 -13.46 -0.34 23.07
CA ASP A 187 -14.49 -1.36 23.16
C ASP A 187 -15.42 -1.29 21.94
N VAL A 188 -14.91 -1.83 20.82
CA VAL A 188 -15.62 -1.80 19.53
C VAL A 188 -16.95 -2.51 19.61
N ARG A 189 -17.09 -3.58 20.41
CA ARG A 189 -18.35 -4.30 20.56
C ARG A 189 -19.40 -3.39 21.17
N ARG A 190 -19.07 -2.69 22.23
CA ARG A 190 -19.97 -1.73 22.86
C ARG A 190 -20.29 -0.54 21.95
N GLU A 191 -19.31 -0.02 21.25
CA GLU A 191 -19.49 1.07 20.28
C GLU A 191 -20.48 0.70 19.15
N LEU A 192 -20.51 -0.59 18.77
CA LEU A 192 -21.40 -1.11 17.73
C LEU A 192 -22.70 -1.69 18.28
N GLY A 193 -22.93 -1.67 19.59
CA GLY A 193 -24.09 -2.28 20.24
C GLY A 193 -24.13 -3.81 20.14
N LEU A 194 -22.96 -4.45 20.08
CA LEU A 194 -22.80 -5.90 19.97
C LEU A 194 -22.58 -6.55 21.35
N GLY A 195 -23.00 -7.81 21.47
CA GLY A 195 -22.73 -8.60 22.69
C GLY A 195 -21.24 -8.93 22.84
N GLU A 196 -20.80 -9.18 24.09
CA GLU A 196 -19.39 -9.50 24.41
C GLU A 196 -18.90 -10.75 23.71
N ASP A 197 -19.74 -11.77 23.53
CA ASP A 197 -19.44 -13.02 22.86
C ASP A 197 -19.35 -12.90 21.31
N THR A 198 -19.59 -11.71 20.75
CA THR A 198 -19.54 -11.51 19.31
C THR A 198 -18.13 -11.75 18.79
N ARG A 199 -17.99 -12.66 17.83
CA ARG A 199 -16.77 -12.89 17.06
C ARG A 199 -16.64 -11.80 15.99
N LEU A 200 -15.79 -10.81 16.26
CA LEU A 200 -15.72 -9.56 15.50
C LEU A 200 -14.53 -9.55 14.56
N LEU A 201 -14.81 -9.61 13.26
CA LEU A 201 -13.78 -9.53 12.23
C LEU A 201 -13.86 -8.19 11.50
N VAL A 202 -12.70 -7.69 11.05
CA VAL A 202 -12.61 -6.38 10.39
C VAL A 202 -12.11 -6.51 8.94
N PHE A 203 -12.73 -5.74 8.06
CA PHE A 203 -12.17 -5.36 6.77
C PHE A 203 -11.88 -3.86 6.81
N ALA A 204 -10.69 -3.44 6.38
CA ALA A 204 -10.38 -2.02 6.24
C ALA A 204 -9.85 -1.72 4.83
N GLY A 205 -10.46 -0.74 4.16
CA GLY A 205 -10.09 -0.36 2.81
C GLY A 205 -11.24 0.26 2.02
N ARG A 206 -10.97 0.64 0.79
CA ARG A 206 -11.98 1.18 -0.13
C ARG A 206 -12.99 0.11 -0.51
N PHE A 207 -14.26 0.49 -0.65
CA PHE A 207 -15.31 -0.39 -1.15
C PHE A 207 -15.32 -0.37 -2.69
N SER A 208 -14.38 -1.06 -3.27
CA SER A 208 -14.18 -1.15 -4.72
C SER A 208 -14.24 -2.61 -5.18
N GLY A 209 -14.57 -2.82 -6.47
CA GLY A 209 -14.82 -4.17 -7.00
C GLY A 209 -13.66 -5.14 -6.80
N GLU A 210 -12.41 -4.66 -6.83
CA GLU A 210 -11.23 -5.50 -6.60
C GLU A 210 -11.10 -6.03 -5.16
N LYS A 211 -11.90 -5.51 -4.21
CA LYS A 211 -11.90 -5.96 -2.82
C LYS A 211 -12.88 -7.10 -2.55
N ASN A 212 -13.72 -7.46 -3.53
CA ASN A 212 -14.64 -8.60 -3.49
C ASN A 212 -15.50 -8.67 -2.22
N LEU A 213 -16.05 -7.52 -1.78
CA LEU A 213 -16.86 -7.47 -0.56
C LEU A 213 -18.09 -8.35 -0.63
N SER A 214 -18.62 -8.65 -1.83
CA SER A 214 -19.74 -9.57 -2.01
C SER A 214 -19.44 -10.98 -1.47
N VAL A 215 -18.22 -11.46 -1.63
CA VAL A 215 -17.75 -12.74 -1.09
C VAL A 215 -17.81 -12.73 0.44
N LEU A 216 -17.36 -11.64 1.07
CA LEU A 216 -17.44 -11.48 2.53
C LEU A 216 -18.89 -11.40 3.00
N PHE A 217 -19.76 -10.65 2.31
CA PHE A 217 -21.17 -10.56 2.67
C PHE A 217 -21.84 -11.93 2.64
N GLU A 218 -21.59 -12.73 1.61
CA GLU A 218 -22.11 -14.08 1.50
C GLU A 218 -21.54 -15.01 2.59
N ALA A 219 -20.24 -14.92 2.87
CA ALA A 219 -19.60 -15.71 3.93
C ALA A 219 -20.21 -15.39 5.31
N PHE A 220 -20.40 -14.11 5.64
CA PHE A 220 -21.02 -13.72 6.91
C PHE A 220 -22.53 -14.02 6.98
N ALA A 221 -23.24 -14.00 5.85
CA ALA A 221 -24.62 -14.48 5.79
C ALA A 221 -24.73 -15.99 6.12
N ARG A 222 -23.75 -16.79 5.68
CA ARG A 222 -23.66 -18.23 6.00
C ARG A 222 -23.31 -18.49 7.46
N LEU A 223 -22.40 -17.69 8.02
CA LEU A 223 -21.95 -17.83 9.40
C LEU A 223 -23.03 -17.45 10.42
N GLY A 224 -23.79 -16.40 10.17
CA GLY A 224 -24.78 -15.89 11.12
C GLY A 224 -24.15 -15.47 12.46
N LYS A 225 -24.95 -15.50 13.54
CA LYS A 225 -24.44 -15.25 14.91
C LYS A 225 -23.58 -16.43 15.37
N PRO A 226 -22.52 -16.21 16.18
CA PRO A 226 -22.11 -14.93 16.81
C PRO A 226 -21.15 -14.09 15.97
N TYR A 227 -20.96 -14.35 14.66
CA TYR A 227 -19.97 -13.66 13.83
C TYR A 227 -20.50 -12.31 13.34
N HIS A 228 -19.64 -11.29 13.37
CA HIS A 228 -19.95 -9.95 12.89
C HIS A 228 -18.78 -9.38 12.07
N LEU A 229 -19.11 -8.79 10.92
CA LEU A 229 -18.15 -8.11 10.05
C LEU A 229 -18.24 -6.60 10.24
N LEU A 230 -17.13 -6.01 10.63
CA LEU A 230 -16.94 -4.56 10.61
C LEU A 230 -16.21 -4.14 9.33
N LEU A 231 -16.81 -3.25 8.56
CA LEU A 231 -16.21 -2.64 7.38
C LEU A 231 -15.75 -1.22 7.70
N ILE A 232 -14.47 -0.91 7.51
CA ILE A 232 -13.92 0.44 7.70
C ILE A 232 -13.50 0.98 6.33
N GLY A 233 -14.17 2.02 5.82
CA GLY A 233 -13.74 2.61 4.55
C GLY A 233 -14.84 3.11 3.63
N GLY A 234 -16.08 2.99 4.01
CA GLY A 234 -17.23 3.58 3.31
C GLY A 234 -17.38 5.09 3.54
N GLY A 235 -18.44 5.66 3.02
CA GLY A 235 -18.81 7.07 3.23
C GLY A 235 -19.51 7.27 4.57
N GLU A 236 -20.76 6.78 4.68
CA GLU A 236 -21.58 6.90 5.88
C GLU A 236 -21.63 5.59 6.66
N ALA A 237 -21.84 5.70 7.97
CA ALA A 237 -22.08 4.53 8.81
C ALA A 237 -23.43 3.90 8.43
N LYS A 238 -23.44 2.59 8.17
CA LYS A 238 -24.69 1.85 7.87
C LYS A 238 -24.53 0.36 8.16
N SER A 239 -25.67 -0.29 8.43
CA SER A 239 -25.77 -1.74 8.43
C SER A 239 -26.09 -2.23 7.02
N PHE A 240 -25.36 -3.23 6.55
CA PHE A 240 -25.62 -3.90 5.26
C PHE A 240 -26.43 -5.20 5.44
N ALA A 241 -26.29 -5.83 6.61
CA ALA A 241 -26.97 -7.04 7.02
C ALA A 241 -26.99 -7.09 8.56
N PRO A 242 -27.78 -7.97 9.19
CA PRO A 242 -27.84 -8.07 10.66
C PRO A 242 -26.49 -8.26 11.35
N ASN A 243 -25.52 -8.86 10.67
CA ASN A 243 -24.16 -9.10 11.17
C ASN A 243 -23.06 -8.43 10.31
N VAL A 244 -23.40 -7.33 9.61
CA VAL A 244 -22.43 -6.54 8.82
C VAL A 244 -22.68 -5.06 9.03
N THR A 245 -21.72 -4.38 9.64
CA THR A 245 -21.75 -2.94 9.89
C THR A 245 -20.60 -2.24 9.20
N ALA A 246 -20.86 -1.11 8.56
CA ALA A 246 -19.82 -0.25 8.00
C ALA A 246 -19.70 1.05 8.79
N ILE A 247 -18.48 1.52 8.93
CA ILE A 247 -18.15 2.84 9.48
C ILE A 247 -17.33 3.64 8.46
N PRO A 248 -17.37 4.98 8.56
CA PRO A 248 -16.61 5.85 7.66
C PRO A 248 -15.11 5.56 7.66
N TYR A 249 -14.47 5.92 6.54
CA TYR A 249 -13.03 5.86 6.41
C TYR A 249 -12.32 6.66 7.51
N ARG A 250 -11.34 6.06 8.16
CA ARG A 250 -10.49 6.69 9.17
C ARG A 250 -9.26 7.28 8.51
N ARG A 251 -9.09 8.58 8.60
CA ARG A 251 -7.95 9.30 8.00
C ARG A 251 -6.71 9.21 8.88
N ASP A 252 -6.92 9.22 10.19
CA ASP A 252 -5.87 9.06 11.16
C ASP A 252 -5.46 7.59 11.31
N SER A 253 -4.17 7.31 11.23
CA SER A 253 -3.64 5.94 11.32
C SER A 253 -3.76 5.37 12.73
N GLY A 254 -3.67 6.21 13.75
CA GLY A 254 -3.85 5.80 15.16
C GLY A 254 -5.29 5.37 15.43
N GLU A 255 -6.28 6.15 14.95
CA GLU A 255 -7.69 5.72 15.01
C GLU A 255 -7.89 4.37 14.30
N LEU A 256 -7.36 4.21 13.08
CA LEU A 256 -7.48 2.96 12.35
C LEU A 256 -6.84 1.79 13.12
N ALA A 257 -5.66 2.03 13.72
CA ALA A 257 -4.97 1.03 14.53
C ALA A 257 -5.81 0.61 15.75
N CYS A 258 -6.47 1.56 16.45
CA CYS A 258 -7.38 1.25 17.57
C CYS A 258 -8.53 0.33 17.13
N TRP A 259 -9.17 0.63 16.00
CA TRP A 259 -10.24 -0.19 15.46
C TRP A 259 -9.76 -1.60 15.08
N ILE A 260 -8.66 -1.71 14.34
CA ILE A 260 -8.10 -3.00 13.92
C ILE A 260 -7.65 -3.82 15.13
N ALA A 261 -6.89 -3.21 16.05
CA ALA A 261 -6.38 -3.88 17.25
C ALA A 261 -7.49 -4.39 18.18
N SER A 262 -8.66 -3.77 18.16
CA SER A 262 -9.80 -4.13 19.01
C SER A 262 -10.74 -5.18 18.38
N CYS A 263 -10.51 -5.58 17.13
CA CYS A 263 -11.18 -6.72 16.50
C CYS A 263 -10.38 -8.02 16.74
N ASP A 264 -10.97 -9.17 16.40
CA ASP A 264 -10.35 -10.48 16.61
C ASP A 264 -9.37 -10.84 15.46
N ALA A 265 -9.76 -10.57 14.21
CA ALA A 265 -8.97 -10.85 13.01
C ALA A 265 -9.31 -9.89 11.87
N LEU A 266 -8.41 -9.76 10.90
CA LEU A 266 -8.68 -9.12 9.61
C LEU A 266 -9.21 -10.16 8.61
N VAL A 267 -10.20 -9.80 7.80
CA VAL A 267 -10.65 -10.55 6.62
C VAL A 267 -10.40 -9.76 5.34
N HIS A 268 -9.88 -10.43 4.29
CA HIS A 268 -9.52 -9.75 3.04
C HIS A 268 -9.78 -10.64 1.82
N ALA A 269 -10.88 -10.40 1.11
CA ALA A 269 -11.26 -11.17 -0.08
C ALA A 269 -10.71 -10.62 -1.39
N GLY A 270 -9.94 -9.52 -1.36
CA GLY A 270 -9.37 -8.91 -2.56
C GLY A 270 -8.34 -9.80 -3.23
N THR A 271 -8.43 -9.89 -4.57
CA THR A 271 -7.59 -10.80 -5.38
C THR A 271 -6.44 -10.10 -6.12
N ARG A 272 -6.29 -8.78 -5.95
CA ARG A 272 -5.36 -7.96 -6.77
C ARG A 272 -4.41 -7.12 -5.94
N GLU A 273 -4.05 -7.61 -4.78
CA GLU A 273 -3.08 -6.89 -3.94
C GLU A 273 -1.69 -6.93 -4.59
N THR A 274 -1.10 -5.75 -4.73
CA THR A 274 0.30 -5.61 -5.15
C THR A 274 1.27 -5.81 -3.99
N PHE A 275 0.81 -5.51 -2.76
CA PHE A 275 1.48 -5.77 -1.50
C PHE A 275 0.49 -6.15 -0.41
N GLY A 276 -0.47 -5.26 -0.06
CA GLY A 276 -1.44 -5.50 1.00
C GLY A 276 -1.12 -4.77 2.30
N LEU A 277 -0.99 -3.43 2.26
CA LEU A 277 -0.66 -2.62 3.45
C LEU A 277 -1.58 -2.90 4.64
N VAL A 278 -2.90 -3.03 4.41
CA VAL A 278 -3.84 -3.32 5.50
C VAL A 278 -3.60 -4.66 6.16
N ILE A 279 -3.06 -5.64 5.43
CA ILE A 279 -2.71 -6.94 5.97
C ILE A 279 -1.55 -6.78 6.95
N VAL A 280 -0.48 -6.11 6.56
CA VAL A 280 0.66 -5.88 7.47
C VAL A 280 0.31 -4.95 8.63
N GLU A 281 -0.65 -4.03 8.47
CA GLU A 281 -1.21 -3.21 9.55
C GLU A 281 -1.95 -4.07 10.58
N ALA A 282 -2.76 -5.03 10.14
CA ALA A 282 -3.43 -5.97 11.03
C ALA A 282 -2.43 -6.89 11.74
N LEU A 283 -1.44 -7.43 11.00
CA LEU A 283 -0.37 -8.21 11.59
C LEU A 283 0.41 -7.39 12.64
N ALA A 284 0.68 -6.11 12.37
CA ALA A 284 1.35 -5.21 13.30
C ALA A 284 0.53 -4.98 14.59
N CYS A 285 -0.80 -4.93 14.48
CA CYS A 285 -1.72 -4.91 15.62
C CYS A 285 -1.86 -6.27 16.34
N GLY A 286 -1.08 -7.28 15.96
CA GLY A 286 -1.18 -8.64 16.51
C GLY A 286 -2.50 -9.33 16.15
N ARG A 287 -3.09 -9.02 14.99
CA ARG A 287 -4.34 -9.65 14.54
C ARG A 287 -4.02 -10.65 13.43
N PRO A 288 -4.48 -11.91 13.57
CA PRO A 288 -4.39 -12.88 12.51
C PRO A 288 -5.23 -12.45 11.30
N VAL A 289 -4.89 -12.99 10.13
CA VAL A 289 -5.50 -12.58 8.86
C VAL A 289 -6.09 -13.77 8.14
N ILE A 290 -7.33 -13.65 7.68
CA ILE A 290 -7.95 -14.57 6.73
C ILE A 290 -8.05 -13.86 5.39
N ALA A 291 -7.38 -14.38 4.37
CA ALA A 291 -7.31 -13.67 3.10
C ALA A 291 -7.33 -14.59 1.89
N ALA A 292 -7.79 -14.05 0.76
CA ALA A 292 -7.78 -14.77 -0.51
C ALA A 292 -6.34 -15.12 -0.93
N ARG A 293 -6.11 -16.35 -1.38
CA ARG A 293 -4.84 -16.85 -1.93
C ARG A 293 -4.60 -16.25 -3.31
N ALA A 294 -4.37 -14.95 -3.40
CA ALA A 294 -4.21 -14.25 -4.66
C ALA A 294 -3.26 -13.07 -4.56
N GLY A 295 -2.70 -12.65 -5.70
CA GLY A 295 -1.77 -11.51 -5.75
C GLY A 295 -0.57 -11.72 -4.83
N ALA A 296 -0.18 -10.65 -4.12
CA ALA A 296 0.93 -10.68 -3.18
C ALA A 296 0.56 -11.24 -1.78
N VAL A 297 -0.71 -11.53 -1.52
CA VAL A 297 -1.18 -11.97 -0.19
C VAL A 297 -0.46 -13.21 0.35
N PRO A 298 -0.17 -14.27 -0.46
CA PRO A 298 0.58 -15.43 0.01
C PRO A 298 2.02 -15.15 0.45
N GLU A 299 2.56 -13.98 0.17
CA GLU A 299 3.88 -13.57 0.67
C GLU A 299 3.82 -13.02 2.11
N LEU A 300 2.63 -12.63 2.57
CA LEU A 300 2.40 -12.01 3.87
C LEU A 300 1.71 -12.95 4.86
N VAL A 301 0.83 -13.82 4.37
CA VAL A 301 -0.04 -14.69 5.18
C VAL A 301 0.26 -16.14 4.89
N ASP A 302 0.42 -16.91 5.96
CA ASP A 302 0.52 -18.37 5.96
C ASP A 302 -0.12 -18.93 7.25
N GLY A 303 0.06 -20.25 7.49
CA GLY A 303 -0.51 -20.92 8.64
C GLY A 303 -0.03 -20.43 10.01
N GLU A 304 1.07 -19.67 10.10
CA GLU A 304 1.58 -19.14 11.37
C GLU A 304 0.84 -17.85 11.80
N VAL A 305 0.35 -17.06 10.83
CA VAL A 305 -0.25 -15.75 11.09
C VAL A 305 -1.71 -15.65 10.63
N GLY A 306 -2.27 -16.73 10.10
CA GLY A 306 -3.65 -16.71 9.62
C GLY A 306 -4.01 -17.87 8.71
N LEU A 307 -4.94 -17.62 7.80
CA LEU A 307 -5.43 -18.63 6.85
C LEU A 307 -5.54 -18.01 5.44
N LEU A 308 -5.13 -18.79 4.45
CA LEU A 308 -5.33 -18.47 3.03
C LEU A 308 -6.52 -19.27 2.50
N VAL A 309 -7.43 -18.58 1.84
CA VAL A 309 -8.70 -19.08 1.33
C VAL A 309 -8.71 -19.04 -0.18
N GLU A 310 -9.39 -19.98 -0.83
CA GLU A 310 -9.55 -19.93 -2.29
C GLU A 310 -10.30 -18.65 -2.72
N PRO A 311 -9.80 -17.97 -3.76
CA PRO A 311 -10.43 -16.75 -4.27
C PRO A 311 -11.89 -16.99 -4.69
N ASP A 312 -12.73 -15.97 -4.49
CA ASP A 312 -14.12 -15.93 -4.91
C ASP A 312 -15.03 -17.04 -4.32
N ASP A 313 -14.58 -17.70 -3.23
CA ASP A 313 -15.30 -18.78 -2.55
C ASP A 313 -15.78 -18.35 -1.15
N ALA A 314 -17.02 -17.89 -1.08
CA ALA A 314 -17.66 -17.45 0.18
C ALA A 314 -17.82 -18.59 1.20
N ARG A 315 -18.01 -19.84 0.75
CA ARG A 315 -18.09 -21.00 1.64
C ARG A 315 -16.74 -21.27 2.30
N SER A 316 -15.69 -21.31 1.51
CA SER A 316 -14.34 -21.49 2.02
C SER A 316 -13.92 -20.38 2.98
N PHE A 317 -14.36 -19.12 2.74
CA PHE A 317 -14.18 -18.02 3.70
C PHE A 317 -14.94 -18.29 5.01
N ALA A 318 -16.21 -18.69 4.96
CA ALA A 318 -16.99 -18.98 6.16
C ALA A 318 -16.36 -20.12 6.97
N ASP A 319 -16.00 -21.23 6.34
CA ASP A 319 -15.39 -22.38 6.98
C ASP A 319 -14.03 -21.98 7.63
N SER A 320 -13.22 -21.21 6.93
CA SER A 320 -11.92 -20.72 7.45
C SER A 320 -12.06 -19.73 8.60
N ILE A 321 -13.09 -18.86 8.56
CA ILE A 321 -13.43 -17.96 9.68
C ILE A 321 -13.81 -18.78 10.91
N ALA A 322 -14.65 -19.81 10.76
CA ALA A 322 -15.02 -20.67 11.87
C ALA A 322 -13.79 -21.41 12.44
N ALA A 323 -12.98 -22.02 11.57
CA ALA A 323 -11.80 -22.77 11.94
C ALA A 323 -10.71 -21.92 12.63
N LEU A 324 -10.66 -20.60 12.36
CA LEU A 324 -9.70 -19.72 13.03
C LEU A 324 -9.89 -19.71 14.55
N TYR A 325 -11.14 -19.79 15.03
CA TYR A 325 -11.46 -19.74 16.46
C TYR A 325 -11.18 -21.07 17.19
N ASP A 326 -10.87 -22.13 16.48
CA ASP A 326 -10.39 -23.40 17.05
C ASP A 326 -8.87 -23.39 17.27
N ARG A 327 -8.21 -22.30 16.87
CA ARG A 327 -6.75 -22.14 17.00
C ARG A 327 -6.37 -21.29 18.20
N ASP A 328 -5.12 -21.37 18.63
CA ASP A 328 -4.56 -20.46 19.63
C ASP A 328 -4.43 -19.03 19.04
N MET A 329 -5.45 -18.21 19.26
CA MET A 329 -5.50 -16.83 18.80
C MET A 329 -4.37 -15.97 19.39
N ALA A 330 -3.90 -16.30 20.60
CA ALA A 330 -2.81 -15.56 21.23
C ALA A 330 -1.47 -15.88 20.56
N ALA A 331 -1.23 -17.16 20.23
CA ALA A 331 -0.02 -17.57 19.49
C ALA A 331 -0.01 -16.95 18.08
N LEU A 332 -1.15 -17.02 17.36
CA LEU A 332 -1.30 -16.37 16.04
C LEU A 332 -1.02 -14.86 16.13
N GLY A 333 -1.54 -14.19 17.15
CA GLY A 333 -1.33 -12.74 17.35
C GLY A 333 0.13 -12.39 17.61
N ARG A 334 0.85 -13.20 18.41
CA ARG A 334 2.29 -13.00 18.63
C ARG A 334 3.09 -13.20 17.34
N ALA A 335 2.85 -14.27 16.60
CA ALA A 335 3.50 -14.55 15.32
C ALA A 335 3.20 -13.45 14.28
N ALA A 336 1.96 -12.96 14.24
CA ALA A 336 1.56 -11.85 13.39
C ALA A 336 2.40 -10.58 13.69
N ARG A 337 2.51 -10.20 14.97
CA ARG A 337 3.32 -9.06 15.41
C ARG A 337 4.79 -9.22 15.03
N GLU A 338 5.39 -10.38 15.30
CA GLU A 338 6.79 -10.67 14.95
C GLU A 338 7.03 -10.56 13.44
N ARG A 339 6.10 -11.04 12.62
CA ARG A 339 6.18 -10.92 11.16
C ARG A 339 6.15 -9.45 10.73
N ALA A 340 5.25 -8.66 11.28
CA ALA A 340 5.14 -7.24 10.95
C ALA A 340 6.38 -6.44 11.38
N LEU A 341 7.02 -6.76 12.49
CA LEU A 341 8.26 -6.11 12.93
C LEU A 341 9.38 -6.25 11.90
N ARG A 342 9.41 -7.37 11.16
CA ARG A 342 10.35 -7.58 10.04
C ARG A 342 9.97 -6.82 8.76
N LEU A 343 8.80 -6.21 8.73
CA LEU A 343 8.25 -5.41 7.62
C LEU A 343 8.06 -3.94 8.03
N SER A 344 8.87 -3.41 8.95
CA SER A 344 8.79 -2.00 9.36
C SER A 344 9.22 -1.06 8.22
N TRP A 345 8.72 0.20 8.26
CA TRP A 345 9.20 1.24 7.33
C TRP A 345 10.70 1.43 7.42
N THR A 346 11.28 1.32 8.61
CA THR A 346 12.74 1.43 8.78
C THR A 346 13.49 0.38 7.98
N GLN A 347 13.09 -0.89 8.05
CA GLN A 347 13.73 -1.94 7.27
C GLN A 347 13.50 -1.76 5.77
N ALA A 348 12.29 -1.37 5.36
CA ALA A 348 11.97 -1.12 3.96
C ALA A 348 12.84 0.01 3.38
N PHE A 349 12.97 1.14 4.08
CA PHE A 349 13.76 2.27 3.57
C PHE A 349 15.26 2.04 3.68
N GLN A 350 15.76 1.32 4.68
CA GLN A 350 17.16 0.90 4.71
C GLN A 350 17.53 0.01 3.51
N ALA A 351 16.68 -0.96 3.17
CA ALA A 351 16.86 -1.79 1.97
C ALA A 351 16.81 -0.96 0.68
N GLN A 352 15.90 0.04 0.62
CA GLN A 352 15.82 0.94 -0.52
C GLN A 352 17.07 1.82 -0.65
N LEU A 353 17.63 2.31 0.45
CA LEU A 353 18.89 3.04 0.45
C LEU A 353 20.06 2.18 -0.09
N ALA A 354 20.12 0.90 0.29
CA ALA A 354 21.10 -0.03 -0.25
C ALA A 354 20.95 -0.21 -1.77
N THR A 355 19.71 -0.28 -2.25
CA THR A 355 19.41 -0.31 -3.68
C THR A 355 19.91 0.96 -4.38
N TYR A 356 19.65 2.15 -3.83
CA TYR A 356 20.12 3.40 -4.41
C TYR A 356 21.67 3.48 -4.44
N ALA A 357 22.33 2.99 -3.39
CA ALA A 357 23.78 2.91 -3.34
C ALA A 357 24.35 2.06 -4.49
N SER A 358 23.69 0.94 -4.79
CA SER A 358 24.11 0.05 -5.89
C SER A 358 23.98 0.68 -7.28
N LEU A 359 23.19 1.74 -7.41
CA LEU A 359 23.03 2.52 -8.65
C LEU A 359 24.07 3.65 -8.78
N GLY A 360 25.10 3.65 -7.95
CA GLY A 360 26.19 4.65 -7.99
C GLY A 360 25.91 5.94 -7.19
N VAL A 361 24.81 5.97 -6.46
CA VAL A 361 24.51 7.06 -5.55
C VAL A 361 25.40 6.94 -4.31
N ARG A 362 26.14 7.99 -3.96
CA ARG A 362 27.00 7.99 -2.75
C ARG A 362 26.14 8.03 -1.49
N VAL A 363 25.86 6.85 -0.93
CA VAL A 363 25.07 6.67 0.29
C VAL A 363 25.99 6.52 1.49
N ARG A 364 25.90 7.41 2.47
CA ARG A 364 26.31 7.09 3.85
C ARG A 364 25.12 6.44 4.54
N VAL A 365 25.12 5.12 4.61
CA VAL A 365 24.09 4.38 5.37
C VAL A 365 24.33 4.64 6.86
N PRO A 366 23.36 5.10 7.63
CA PRO A 366 23.46 5.13 9.09
C PRO A 366 23.68 3.70 9.59
N ALA A 367 24.57 3.53 10.55
CA ALA A 367 24.76 2.23 11.21
C ALA A 367 23.40 1.78 11.83
N PRO A 368 23.07 0.48 11.78
CA PRO A 368 21.86 -0.01 12.43
C PRO A 368 21.93 0.37 13.91
N GLN A 369 20.89 1.07 14.38
CA GLN A 369 20.72 1.29 15.80
C GLN A 369 20.55 -0.08 16.45
N THR A 370 21.57 -0.56 17.15
CA THR A 370 21.44 -1.71 18.03
C THR A 370 20.40 -1.33 19.08
N ALA A 371 19.28 -2.05 19.08
CA ALA A 371 18.32 -1.96 20.15
C ALA A 371 19.08 -2.19 21.47
N SER A 372 19.21 -1.16 22.26
CA SER A 372 19.66 -1.30 23.64
C SER A 372 18.62 -2.13 24.38
N ALA A 373 19.09 -3.25 24.92
CA ALA A 373 18.35 -4.20 25.72
C ALA A 373 17.69 -3.57 26.96
#